data_27187ef6fa6c5459449be64a61e3788f
#
_entry.id   27187ef6fa6c5459449be64a61e3788f
#
_cell.length_a   1.000
_cell.length_b   1.000
_cell.length_c   1.000
_cell.angle_alpha   90.00
_cell.angle_beta   90.00
_cell.angle_gamma   90.00
#
_symmetry.space_group_name_H-M   'P 1'
#
loop_
_entity.id
_entity.type
_entity.pdbx_description
1 polymer ?
#
loop_
_entity_poly.entity_id
_entity_poly.type
_entity_poly.pdbx_seq_one_letter_code
_entity_poly.pdbx_strand_id
1 'polypeptide(L)'
;MIYGTNTIVGRFLNFFLVPFYTNIFLPAEFGIVAILYSYIAILNVFFSIGLESGYMKFDSTEEVGTKKQNFSNPYLIVFFNSLILSGLMFIFSSDLTGVFQIGQNYSYLIKYSALILFFDTIILIPFAFLRLNNKAKSFAGLKILNIVINVSLNLILILYFKLGIEAIFISNLAASVVTFL
;
A
#
# COMPACT_ATOMS: atom_id res chain seq x y z
N MET A 1 7.13 14.52 16.61
CA MET A 1 7.08 15.39 15.40
C MET A 1 7.44 14.66 14.11
N ILE A 2 8.49 13.86 14.03
CA ILE A 2 8.97 13.18 12.79
C ILE A 2 7.90 12.30 12.11
N TYR A 3 7.08 11.59 12.85
CA TYR A 3 6.03 10.70 12.30
C TYR A 3 4.92 11.45 11.53
N GLY A 4 4.53 12.64 12.01
CA GLY A 4 3.51 13.46 11.35
C GLY A 4 4.02 14.11 10.06
N THR A 5 5.27 14.56 10.06
CA THR A 5 5.88 15.24 8.91
C THR A 5 5.94 14.33 7.68
N ASN A 6 6.28 13.04 7.86
CA ASN A 6 6.35 12.06 6.75
C ASN A 6 4.98 11.80 6.11
N THR A 7 3.92 11.75 6.91
CA THR A 7 2.56 11.58 6.39
C THR A 7 2.14 12.79 5.56
N ILE A 8 2.52 14.00 6.00
CA ILE A 8 2.23 15.25 5.28
C ILE A 8 3.00 15.30 3.96
N VAL A 9 4.30 14.96 3.96
CA VAL A 9 5.13 14.95 2.74
C VAL A 9 4.56 13.95 1.72
N GLY A 10 4.17 12.74 2.14
CA GLY A 10 3.57 11.76 1.24
C GLY A 10 2.26 12.24 0.61
N ARG A 11 1.37 12.84 1.41
CA ARG A 11 0.11 13.40 0.91
C ARG A 11 0.33 14.58 -0.05
N PHE A 12 1.30 15.41 0.24
CA PHE A 12 1.65 16.57 -0.57
C PHE A 12 2.19 16.16 -1.94
N LEU A 13 3.11 15.17 -1.99
CA LEU A 13 3.63 14.66 -3.25
C LEU A 13 2.55 13.96 -4.09
N ASN A 14 1.67 13.17 -3.46
CA ASN A 14 0.53 12.59 -4.16
C ASN A 14 -0.42 13.66 -4.70
N PHE A 15 -0.63 14.75 -3.97
CA PHE A 15 -1.42 15.89 -4.44
C PHE A 15 -0.82 16.53 -5.71
N PHE A 16 0.51 16.64 -5.80
CA PHE A 16 1.17 17.15 -7.00
C PHE A 16 1.09 16.20 -8.20
N LEU A 17 0.99 14.89 -7.96
CA LEU A 17 0.84 13.92 -9.05
C LEU A 17 -0.56 13.97 -9.70
N VAL A 18 -1.60 14.41 -8.97
CA VAL A 18 -2.96 14.49 -9.53
C VAL A 18 -3.05 15.42 -10.74
N PRO A 19 -2.59 16.68 -10.70
CA PRO A 19 -2.56 17.54 -11.89
C PRO A 19 -1.72 16.95 -13.03
N PHE A 20 -0.62 16.27 -12.72
CA PHE A 20 0.21 15.58 -13.72
C PHE A 20 -0.59 14.48 -14.43
N TYR A 21 -1.29 13.62 -13.68
CA TYR A 21 -2.09 12.56 -14.26
C TYR A 21 -3.28 13.08 -15.08
N THR A 22 -3.98 14.11 -14.59
CA THR A 22 -5.13 14.67 -15.29
C THR A 22 -4.77 15.40 -16.58
N ASN A 23 -3.50 15.80 -16.76
CA ASN A 23 -3.01 16.37 -18.02
C ASN A 23 -2.56 15.31 -19.03
N ILE A 24 -2.26 14.09 -18.59
CA ILE A 24 -1.72 13.02 -19.46
C ILE A 24 -2.78 11.99 -19.80
N PHE A 25 -3.58 11.58 -18.83
CA PHE A 25 -4.59 10.53 -19.00
C PHE A 25 -5.96 11.10 -19.32
N LEU A 26 -6.75 10.35 -20.09
CA LEU A 26 -8.14 10.68 -20.31
C LEU A 26 -8.93 10.63 -18.99
N PRO A 27 -9.97 11.46 -18.83
CA PRO A 27 -10.79 11.46 -17.61
C PRO A 27 -11.35 10.08 -17.25
N ALA A 28 -11.72 9.27 -18.25
CA ALA A 28 -12.20 7.90 -18.04
C ALA A 28 -11.11 6.97 -17.46
N GLU A 29 -9.89 7.07 -17.95
CA GLU A 29 -8.73 6.28 -17.47
C GLU A 29 -8.37 6.67 -16.03
N PHE A 30 -8.30 7.98 -15.75
CA PHE A 30 -8.04 8.48 -14.41
C PHE A 30 -9.17 8.11 -13.44
N GLY A 31 -10.42 8.05 -13.93
CA GLY A 31 -11.56 7.54 -13.17
C GLY A 31 -11.38 6.10 -12.70
N ILE A 32 -10.84 5.22 -13.54
CA ILE A 32 -10.52 3.83 -13.16
C ILE A 32 -9.47 3.78 -12.04
N VAL A 33 -8.43 4.61 -12.15
CA VAL A 33 -7.40 4.72 -11.10
C VAL A 33 -8.03 5.16 -9.78
N ALA A 34 -8.89 6.18 -9.80
CA ALA A 34 -9.56 6.69 -8.60
C ALA A 34 -10.48 5.64 -7.95
N ILE A 35 -11.23 4.89 -8.76
CA ILE A 35 -12.07 3.78 -8.28
C ILE A 35 -11.22 2.72 -7.60
N LEU A 36 -10.17 2.23 -8.25
CA LEU A 36 -9.32 1.17 -7.70
C LEU A 36 -8.62 1.60 -6.41
N TYR A 37 -8.09 2.82 -6.33
CA TYR A 37 -7.50 3.33 -5.09
C TYR A 37 -8.51 3.52 -3.96
N SER A 38 -9.76 3.85 -4.28
CA SER A 38 -10.85 3.88 -3.29
C SER A 38 -11.13 2.48 -2.73
N TYR A 39 -11.18 1.46 -3.59
CA TYR A 39 -11.31 0.07 -3.13
C TYR A 39 -10.09 -0.41 -2.35
N ILE A 40 -8.86 -0.07 -2.77
CA ILE A 40 -7.64 -0.37 -1.99
C ILE A 40 -7.74 0.22 -0.59
N ALA A 41 -8.21 1.46 -0.45
CA ALA A 41 -8.36 2.10 0.86
C ALA A 41 -9.38 1.37 1.76
N ILE A 42 -10.51 0.93 1.21
CA ILE A 42 -11.53 0.16 1.94
C ILE A 42 -10.99 -1.23 2.30
N LEU A 43 -10.41 -1.94 1.33
CA LEU A 43 -9.90 -3.29 1.51
C LEU A 43 -8.74 -3.34 2.50
N ASN A 44 -7.93 -2.30 2.60
CA ASN A 44 -6.83 -2.21 3.58
C ASN A 44 -7.30 -2.46 5.01
N VAL A 45 -8.53 -2.04 5.36
CA VAL A 45 -9.12 -2.29 6.68
C VAL A 45 -9.32 -3.80 6.91
N PHE A 46 -9.82 -4.52 5.90
CA PHE A 46 -10.03 -5.97 5.98
C PHE A 46 -8.71 -6.75 5.96
N PHE A 47 -7.73 -6.28 5.21
CA PHE A 47 -6.40 -6.89 5.15
C PHE A 47 -5.66 -6.75 6.48
N SER A 48 -5.69 -5.59 7.11
CA SER A 48 -4.97 -5.30 8.37
C SER A 48 -5.66 -5.85 9.62
N ILE A 49 -6.99 -6.05 9.58
CA ILE A 49 -7.84 -6.49 10.71
C ILE A 49 -7.62 -5.62 11.98
N GLY A 50 -7.07 -4.42 11.84
CA GLY A 50 -6.76 -3.54 12.97
C GLY A 50 -5.64 -4.05 13.90
N LEU A 51 -4.91 -5.10 13.52
CA LEU A 51 -3.88 -5.74 14.36
C LEU A 51 -2.68 -4.83 14.64
N GLU A 52 -2.45 -3.81 13.81
CA GLU A 52 -1.44 -2.78 14.10
C GLU A 52 -1.71 -2.07 15.44
N SER A 53 -2.94 -1.63 15.65
CA SER A 53 -3.35 -0.97 16.91
C SER A 53 -3.31 -1.94 18.09
N GLY A 54 -3.72 -3.18 17.89
CA GLY A 54 -3.62 -4.24 18.89
C GLY A 54 -2.16 -4.49 19.28
N TYR A 55 -1.28 -4.65 18.32
CA TYR A 55 0.15 -4.82 18.57
C TYR A 55 0.73 -3.65 19.38
N MET A 56 0.45 -2.41 18.97
CA MET A 56 0.95 -1.23 19.68
C MET A 56 0.47 -1.16 21.13
N LYS A 57 -0.77 -1.57 21.42
CA LYS A 57 -1.31 -1.60 22.77
C LYS A 57 -0.63 -2.67 23.62
N PHE A 58 -0.63 -3.92 23.19
CA PHE A 58 -0.14 -5.05 24.01
C PHE A 58 1.39 -5.06 24.17
N ASP A 59 2.14 -4.62 23.18
CA ASP A 59 3.60 -4.52 23.32
C ASP A 59 4.02 -3.38 24.25
N SER A 60 3.24 -2.29 24.32
CA SER A 60 3.51 -1.16 25.21
C SER A 60 3.15 -1.42 26.68
N THR A 61 2.14 -2.23 26.95
CA THR A 61 1.68 -2.52 28.33
C THR A 61 2.36 -3.74 28.96
N GLU A 62 2.94 -4.62 28.15
CA GLU A 62 3.57 -5.89 28.59
C GLU A 62 2.62 -6.79 29.42
N GLU A 63 1.31 -6.57 29.31
CA GLU A 63 0.30 -7.29 30.11
C GLU A 63 0.13 -8.76 29.68
N VAL A 64 0.43 -9.07 28.41
CA VAL A 64 0.18 -10.39 27.83
C VAL A 64 1.35 -10.84 26.97
N GLY A 65 1.88 -12.04 27.23
CA GLY A 65 2.90 -12.67 26.42
C GLY A 65 4.29 -12.05 26.50
N THR A 66 5.21 -12.60 25.73
CA THR A 66 6.57 -12.05 25.57
C THR A 66 6.62 -11.06 24.41
N LYS A 67 7.57 -10.12 24.41
CA LYS A 67 7.78 -9.18 23.28
C LYS A 67 7.88 -9.89 21.92
N LYS A 68 8.52 -11.07 21.89
CA LYS A 68 8.62 -11.87 20.67
C LYS A 68 7.26 -12.39 20.22
N GLN A 69 6.43 -12.87 21.13
CA GLN A 69 5.07 -13.36 20.83
C GLN A 69 4.16 -12.21 20.41
N ASN A 70 4.25 -11.08 21.08
CA ASN A 70 3.45 -9.89 20.77
C ASN A 70 3.74 -9.34 19.38
N PHE A 71 4.97 -9.49 18.88
CA PHE A 71 5.32 -9.17 17.49
C PHE A 71 4.92 -10.28 16.52
N SER A 72 5.31 -11.54 16.80
CA SER A 72 5.19 -12.64 15.82
C SER A 72 3.75 -13.04 15.56
N ASN A 73 2.89 -13.08 16.58
CA ASN A 73 1.51 -13.53 16.43
C ASN A 73 0.69 -12.61 15.51
N PRO A 74 0.61 -11.28 15.76
CA PRO A 74 -0.12 -10.40 14.86
C PRO A 74 0.52 -10.32 13.47
N TYR A 75 1.85 -10.41 13.36
CA TYR A 75 2.55 -10.45 12.08
C TYR A 75 2.13 -11.67 11.24
N LEU A 76 2.11 -12.87 11.83
CA LEU A 76 1.70 -14.09 11.14
C LEU A 76 0.22 -14.05 10.75
N ILE A 77 -0.66 -13.55 11.63
CA ILE A 77 -2.08 -13.42 11.33
C ILE A 77 -2.29 -12.48 10.15
N VAL A 78 -1.65 -11.30 10.17
CA VAL A 78 -1.72 -10.32 9.07
C VAL A 78 -1.15 -10.92 7.78
N PHE A 79 -0.04 -11.64 7.85
CA PHE A 79 0.60 -12.28 6.70
C PHE A 79 -0.34 -13.30 6.03
N PHE A 80 -0.89 -14.25 6.79
CA PHE A 80 -1.79 -15.26 6.22
C PHE A 80 -3.12 -14.67 5.76
N ASN A 81 -3.68 -13.73 6.51
CA ASN A 81 -4.90 -13.04 6.10
C ASN A 81 -4.70 -12.28 4.78
N SER A 82 -3.63 -11.50 4.68
CA SER A 82 -3.33 -10.74 3.45
C SER A 82 -2.98 -11.66 2.28
N LEU A 83 -2.30 -12.79 2.52
CA LEU A 83 -2.01 -13.78 1.49
C LEU A 83 -3.30 -14.41 0.93
N ILE A 84 -4.24 -14.79 1.81
CA ILE A 84 -5.52 -15.38 1.39
C ILE A 84 -6.34 -14.36 0.61
N LEU A 85 -6.52 -13.15 1.15
CA LEU A 85 -7.34 -12.13 0.50
C LEU A 85 -6.72 -11.66 -0.83
N SER A 86 -5.40 -11.47 -0.88
CA SER A 86 -4.69 -11.14 -2.12
C SER A 86 -4.78 -12.26 -3.15
N GLY A 87 -4.65 -13.51 -2.72
CA GLY A 87 -4.83 -14.68 -3.59
C GLY A 87 -6.24 -14.76 -4.17
N LEU A 88 -7.27 -14.54 -3.36
CA LEU A 88 -8.66 -14.48 -3.82
C LEU A 88 -8.87 -13.35 -4.83
N MET A 89 -8.38 -12.13 -4.53
CA MET A 89 -8.47 -11.01 -5.47
C MET A 89 -7.74 -11.30 -6.79
N PHE A 90 -6.61 -11.99 -6.74
CA PHE A 90 -5.82 -12.34 -7.92
C PHE A 90 -6.56 -13.37 -8.80
N ILE A 91 -7.14 -14.41 -8.19
CA ILE A 91 -7.88 -15.48 -8.89
C ILE A 91 -9.17 -14.90 -9.49
N PHE A 92 -9.96 -14.17 -8.72
CA PHE A 92 -11.24 -13.60 -9.13
C PHE A 92 -11.12 -12.20 -9.76
N SER A 93 -9.92 -11.81 -10.23
CA SER A 93 -9.68 -10.47 -10.77
C SER A 93 -10.61 -10.09 -11.94
N SER A 94 -10.99 -11.07 -12.77
CA SER A 94 -11.92 -10.84 -13.90
C SER A 94 -13.35 -10.60 -13.43
N ASP A 95 -13.82 -11.34 -12.43
CA ASP A 95 -15.18 -11.18 -11.88
C ASP A 95 -15.31 -9.88 -11.09
N LEU A 96 -14.24 -9.50 -10.38
CA LEU A 96 -14.18 -8.25 -9.63
C LEU A 96 -14.25 -7.00 -10.53
N THR A 97 -13.93 -7.08 -11.82
CA THR A 97 -14.12 -5.95 -12.72
C THR A 97 -15.58 -5.50 -12.79
N GLY A 98 -16.53 -6.46 -12.75
CA GLY A 98 -17.95 -6.15 -12.69
C GLY A 98 -18.37 -5.48 -11.39
N VAL A 99 -17.83 -5.94 -10.25
CA VAL A 99 -18.10 -5.35 -8.93
C VAL A 99 -17.54 -3.92 -8.84
N PHE A 100 -16.35 -3.70 -9.39
CA PHE A 100 -15.68 -2.38 -9.39
C PHE A 100 -16.18 -1.46 -10.51
N GLN A 101 -17.08 -1.98 -11.36
CA GLN A 101 -17.63 -1.24 -12.51
C GLN A 101 -16.57 -0.69 -13.47
N ILE A 102 -15.49 -1.46 -13.66
CA ILE A 102 -14.43 -1.19 -14.64
C ILE A 102 -14.49 -2.21 -15.78
N GLY A 103 -13.97 -1.86 -16.94
CA GLY A 103 -13.96 -2.78 -18.08
C GLY A 103 -13.12 -4.04 -17.81
N GLN A 104 -13.52 -5.19 -18.38
CA GLN A 104 -12.77 -6.45 -18.21
C GLN A 104 -11.31 -6.37 -18.65
N ASN A 105 -11.00 -5.50 -19.60
CA ASN A 105 -9.65 -5.23 -20.06
C ASN A 105 -8.70 -4.73 -18.95
N TYR A 106 -9.25 -4.25 -17.82
CA TYR A 106 -8.48 -3.73 -16.68
C TYR A 106 -8.33 -4.73 -15.52
N SER A 107 -8.65 -6.02 -15.71
CA SER A 107 -8.51 -7.05 -14.69
C SER A 107 -7.07 -7.18 -14.16
N TYR A 108 -6.07 -6.90 -14.98
CA TYR A 108 -4.66 -6.87 -14.57
C TYR A 108 -4.35 -5.80 -13.53
N LEU A 109 -5.08 -4.66 -13.52
CA LEU A 109 -4.91 -3.63 -12.48
C LEU A 109 -5.41 -4.11 -11.11
N ILE A 110 -6.43 -4.98 -11.08
CA ILE A 110 -6.89 -5.63 -9.85
C ILE A 110 -5.81 -6.57 -9.31
N LYS A 111 -5.09 -7.28 -10.18
CA LYS A 111 -3.96 -8.13 -9.77
C LYS A 111 -2.83 -7.30 -9.17
N TYR A 112 -2.47 -6.17 -9.77
CA TYR A 112 -1.51 -5.24 -9.18
C TYR A 112 -1.99 -4.70 -7.83
N SER A 113 -3.27 -4.32 -7.73
CA SER A 113 -3.88 -3.85 -6.49
C SER A 113 -3.85 -4.90 -5.37
N ALA A 114 -4.07 -6.17 -5.70
CA ALA A 114 -3.97 -7.29 -4.77
C ALA A 114 -2.55 -7.45 -4.20
N LEU A 115 -1.53 -7.33 -5.07
CA LEU A 115 -0.13 -7.39 -4.65
C LEU A 115 0.29 -6.16 -3.84
N ILE A 116 -0.18 -4.96 -4.22
CA ILE A 116 0.05 -3.74 -3.44
C ILE A 116 -0.52 -3.91 -2.02
N LEU A 117 -1.77 -4.33 -1.90
CA LEU A 117 -2.41 -4.58 -0.61
C LEU A 117 -1.66 -5.61 0.23
N PHE A 118 -1.18 -6.69 -0.39
CA PHE A 118 -0.37 -7.69 0.30
C PHE A 118 0.90 -7.07 0.92
N PHE A 119 1.74 -6.42 0.10
CA PHE A 119 3.00 -5.84 0.58
C PHE A 119 2.78 -4.69 1.56
N ASP A 120 1.82 -3.81 1.31
CA ASP A 120 1.52 -2.68 2.20
C ASP A 120 1.00 -3.15 3.57
N THR A 121 0.27 -4.27 3.60
CA THR A 121 -0.31 -4.77 4.84
C THR A 121 0.71 -5.50 5.70
N ILE A 122 1.57 -6.34 5.12
CA ILE A 122 2.58 -7.07 5.89
C ILE A 122 3.65 -6.16 6.50
N ILE A 123 3.84 -4.96 5.97
CA ILE A 123 4.77 -3.96 6.52
C ILE A 123 4.20 -3.25 7.77
N LEU A 124 2.89 -3.29 8.02
CA LEU A 124 2.26 -2.53 9.11
C LEU A 124 2.84 -2.87 10.49
N ILE A 125 3.00 -4.16 10.81
CA ILE A 125 3.54 -4.59 12.10
C ILE A 125 5.03 -4.21 12.26
N PRO A 126 5.94 -4.45 11.27
CA PRO A 126 7.30 -3.92 11.30
C PRO A 126 7.36 -2.39 11.48
N PHE A 127 6.49 -1.65 10.83
CA PHE A 127 6.44 -0.19 11.02
C PHE A 127 5.93 0.23 12.39
N ALA A 128 4.96 -0.48 12.96
CA ALA A 128 4.53 -0.28 14.33
C ALA A 128 5.67 -0.58 15.33
N PHE A 129 6.43 -1.65 15.09
CA PHE A 129 7.63 -1.97 15.88
C PHE A 129 8.68 -0.84 15.85
N LEU A 130 8.97 -0.27 14.68
CA LEU A 130 9.90 0.86 14.59
C LEU A 130 9.41 2.08 15.39
N ARG A 131 8.08 2.31 15.39
CA ARG A 131 7.48 3.43 16.15
C ARG A 131 7.58 3.21 17.66
N LEU A 132 7.24 2.02 18.15
CA LEU A 132 7.31 1.68 19.57
C LEU A 132 8.74 1.74 20.11
N ASN A 133 9.73 1.30 19.33
CA ASN A 133 11.13 1.33 19.72
C ASN A 133 11.82 2.68 19.45
N ASN A 134 11.05 3.75 19.24
CA ASN A 134 11.57 5.10 18.99
C ASN A 134 12.57 5.20 17.83
N LYS A 135 12.53 4.26 16.85
CA LYS A 135 13.37 4.26 15.66
C LYS A 135 12.80 5.18 14.57
N ALA A 136 12.50 6.42 14.95
CA ALA A 136 11.85 7.40 14.08
C ALA A 136 12.62 7.69 12.79
N LYS A 137 13.96 7.68 12.83
CA LYS A 137 14.81 7.91 11.64
C LYS A 137 14.69 6.75 10.63
N SER A 138 14.70 5.51 11.08
CA SER A 138 14.53 4.33 10.21
C SER A 138 13.13 4.31 9.59
N PHE A 139 12.09 4.55 10.39
CA PHE A 139 10.72 4.68 9.90
C PHE A 139 10.60 5.78 8.83
N ALA A 140 11.15 6.97 9.11
CA ALA A 140 11.13 8.09 8.19
C ALA A 140 11.89 7.77 6.89
N GLY A 141 13.08 7.18 7.01
CA GLY A 141 13.90 6.80 5.86
C GLY A 141 13.19 5.83 4.92
N LEU A 142 12.58 4.78 5.46
CA LEU A 142 11.80 3.81 4.67
C LEU A 142 10.58 4.46 3.98
N LYS A 143 9.87 5.33 4.67
CA LYS A 143 8.74 6.07 4.08
C LYS A 143 9.18 7.01 2.96
N ILE A 144 10.28 7.74 3.15
CA ILE A 144 10.83 8.62 2.11
C ILE A 144 11.32 7.79 0.94
N LEU A 145 12.01 6.66 1.17
CA LEU A 145 12.45 5.75 0.13
C LEU A 145 11.27 5.26 -0.72
N ASN A 146 10.19 4.80 -0.07
CA ASN A 146 8.96 4.41 -0.75
C ASN A 146 8.43 5.51 -1.67
N ILE A 147 8.31 6.73 -1.15
CA ILE A 147 7.81 7.87 -1.91
C ILE A 147 8.72 8.20 -3.10
N VAL A 148 10.03 8.24 -2.88
CA VAL A 148 11.00 8.56 -3.94
C VAL A 148 10.94 7.50 -5.05
N ILE A 149 10.92 6.22 -4.71
CA ILE A 149 10.80 5.14 -5.69
C ILE A 149 9.48 5.25 -6.46
N ASN A 150 8.36 5.42 -5.76
CA ASN A 150 7.05 5.52 -6.38
C ASN A 150 7.00 6.70 -7.37
N VAL A 151 7.37 7.90 -6.93
CA VAL A 151 7.33 9.10 -7.78
C VAL A 151 8.31 8.98 -8.97
N SER A 152 9.55 8.56 -8.71
CA SER A 152 10.56 8.42 -9.77
C SER A 152 10.15 7.40 -10.82
N LEU A 153 9.69 6.22 -10.41
CA LEU A 153 9.20 5.20 -11.34
C LEU A 153 7.96 5.66 -12.09
N ASN A 154 7.02 6.34 -11.43
CA ASN A 154 5.86 6.91 -12.12
C ASN A 154 6.26 7.83 -13.27
N LEU A 155 7.16 8.79 -13.01
CA LEU A 155 7.62 9.71 -14.02
C LEU A 155 8.36 8.99 -15.15
N ILE A 156 9.25 8.04 -14.82
CA ILE A 156 10.01 7.28 -15.82
C ILE A 156 9.07 6.41 -16.68
N LEU A 157 8.17 5.68 -16.07
CA LEU A 157 7.27 4.76 -16.78
C LEU A 157 6.27 5.52 -17.68
N ILE A 158 5.77 6.66 -17.23
CA ILE A 158 4.81 7.45 -18.00
C ILE A 158 5.52 8.28 -19.09
N LEU A 159 6.58 9.01 -18.75
CA LEU A 159 7.19 9.95 -19.70
C LEU A 159 8.13 9.28 -20.70
N TYR A 160 8.93 8.31 -20.23
CA TYR A 160 9.93 7.65 -21.07
C TYR A 160 9.39 6.39 -21.74
N PHE A 161 8.77 5.49 -20.97
CA PHE A 161 8.20 4.25 -21.51
C PHE A 161 6.79 4.42 -22.08
N LYS A 162 6.15 5.59 -21.87
CA LYS A 162 4.80 5.91 -22.36
C LYS A 162 3.75 4.87 -21.98
N LEU A 163 3.90 4.27 -20.80
CA LEU A 163 2.91 3.37 -20.26
C LEU A 163 1.65 4.15 -19.85
N GLY A 164 0.50 3.50 -19.97
CA GLY A 164 -0.77 4.05 -19.54
C GLY A 164 -0.93 4.09 -18.02
N ILE A 165 -2.18 3.97 -17.56
CA ILE A 165 -2.50 4.01 -16.12
C ILE A 165 -1.85 2.87 -15.31
N GLU A 166 -1.45 1.79 -15.96
CA GLU A 166 -0.69 0.70 -15.31
C GLU A 166 0.63 1.17 -14.68
N ALA A 167 1.26 2.21 -15.22
CA ALA A 167 2.48 2.79 -14.67
C ALA A 167 2.30 3.19 -13.19
N ILE A 168 1.13 3.69 -12.83
CA ILE A 168 0.80 4.12 -11.46
C ILE A 168 0.83 2.92 -10.51
N PHE A 169 0.23 1.80 -10.92
CA PHE A 169 0.17 0.58 -10.09
C PHE A 169 1.52 -0.13 -10.03
N ILE A 170 2.25 -0.21 -11.13
CA ILE A 170 3.60 -0.82 -11.18
C ILE A 170 4.55 -0.03 -10.28
N SER A 171 4.53 1.30 -10.34
CA SER A 171 5.39 2.15 -9.50
C SER A 171 5.08 1.99 -8.01
N ASN A 172 3.79 1.94 -7.66
CA ASN A 172 3.35 1.72 -6.29
C ASN A 172 3.77 0.32 -5.81
N LEU A 173 3.51 -0.72 -6.60
CA LEU A 173 3.92 -2.08 -6.28
C LEU A 173 5.43 -2.20 -6.05
N ALA A 174 6.23 -1.63 -6.96
CA ALA A 174 7.69 -1.63 -6.83
C ALA A 174 8.15 -0.92 -5.55
N ALA A 175 7.54 0.22 -5.23
CA ALA A 175 7.84 0.95 -4.00
C ALA A 175 7.47 0.14 -2.74
N SER A 176 6.33 -0.56 -2.75
CA SER A 176 5.90 -1.41 -1.63
C SER A 176 6.81 -2.61 -1.45
N VAL A 177 7.21 -3.28 -2.54
CA VAL A 177 8.16 -4.40 -2.52
C VAL A 177 9.52 -3.97 -1.96
N VAL A 178 10.10 -2.88 -2.47
CA VAL A 178 11.41 -2.39 -1.99
C VAL A 178 11.35 -1.94 -0.52
N THR A 179 10.21 -1.42 -0.08
CA THR A 179 10.04 -1.02 1.33
C THR A 179 9.95 -2.24 2.26
N PHE A 180 9.47 -3.37 1.74
CA PHE A 180 9.38 -4.64 2.48
C PHE A 180 10.75 -5.33 2.63
N LEU A 181 11.64 -5.23 1.63
CA LEU A 181 13.00 -5.83 1.63
C LEU A 181 13.95 -5.09 2.58
#